data_d5fa42fcd5674951634281c1001b1a7c
#
_entry.id   d5fa42fcd5674951634281c1001b1a7c
#
_cell.length_a   1.000
_cell.length_b   1.000
_cell.length_c   1.000
_cell.angle_alpha   90.00
_cell.angle_beta   90.00
_cell.angle_gamma   90.00
#
_symmetry.space_group_name_H-M   'P 1'
#
loop_
_entity.id
_entity.type
_entity.pdbx_description
1 polymer ?
#
loop_
_entity_poly.entity_id
_entity_poly.type
_entity_poly.pdbx_seq_one_letter_code
_entity_poly.pdbx_strand_id
1 'polypeptide(L)'
;MLSLKNITKSYKAWDNVFTVLNWIDLEIQEWEYVAIMWPSGSWKSTLMNIIWMLDNSDSWEYYIDWQRVDNMRETKRSLIRRENIWFVFQNYSLIPRLNVLEQVKLPLLYQWVWNHEANQRAMTAIKRVWLEWKEKNMPNELSGWQKQRVAIARALVIKPKIILADEPTWALDSKTSQEVMNLFDELSAEGKTIIVITHEKEIADRTKRMILVRDWKVIC
;
A
#
# COMPACT_ATOMS: atom_id res chain seq x y z
N MET A 1 -11.03 -7.25 6.46
CA MET A 1 -10.07 -7.99 7.30
C MET A 1 -9.05 -8.74 6.44
N LEU A 2 -7.79 -8.77 6.85
CA LEU A 2 -6.70 -9.50 6.18
C LEU A 2 -6.13 -10.51 7.17
N SER A 3 -5.96 -11.77 6.76
CA SER A 3 -5.37 -12.82 7.61
C SER A 3 -4.41 -13.68 6.81
N LEU A 4 -3.17 -13.72 7.25
CA LEU A 4 -2.11 -14.61 6.79
C LEU A 4 -1.84 -15.63 7.90
N LYS A 5 -1.85 -16.93 7.56
CA LYS A 5 -1.59 -18.01 8.52
C LYS A 5 -0.49 -18.92 8.03
N ASN A 6 0.51 -19.10 8.86
CA ASN A 6 1.66 -20.00 8.60
C ASN A 6 2.35 -19.72 7.24
N ILE A 7 2.49 -18.45 6.87
CA ILE A 7 3.09 -18.07 5.59
C ILE A 7 4.57 -18.41 5.57
N THR A 8 4.95 -19.20 4.58
CA THR A 8 6.37 -19.48 4.27
C THR A 8 6.68 -19.08 2.84
N LYS A 9 7.90 -18.62 2.61
CA LYS A 9 8.39 -18.31 1.27
C LYS A 9 9.88 -18.61 1.18
N SER A 10 10.25 -19.35 0.15
CA SER A 10 11.63 -19.67 -0.17
C SER A 10 11.94 -19.38 -1.63
N TYR A 11 13.15 -18.96 -1.92
CA TYR A 11 13.63 -18.76 -3.27
C TYR A 11 14.80 -19.73 -3.54
N LYS A 12 14.82 -20.29 -4.74
CA LYS A 12 15.96 -21.09 -5.22
C LYS A 12 16.94 -20.18 -5.94
N ALA A 13 18.18 -20.20 -5.48
CA ALA A 13 19.28 -19.56 -6.19
C ALA A 13 20.40 -20.58 -6.35
N TRP A 14 20.66 -20.98 -7.60
CA TRP A 14 21.57 -22.08 -7.95
C TRP A 14 21.15 -23.37 -7.21
N ASP A 15 22.03 -24.01 -6.49
CA ASP A 15 21.76 -25.23 -5.72
C ASP A 15 21.25 -24.97 -4.28
N ASN A 16 21.13 -23.72 -3.88
CA ASN A 16 20.71 -23.36 -2.53
C ASN A 16 19.25 -22.89 -2.49
N VAL A 17 18.56 -23.26 -1.41
CA VAL A 17 17.21 -22.77 -1.08
C VAL A 17 17.32 -21.78 0.08
N PHE A 18 16.88 -20.56 -0.13
CA PHE A 18 16.87 -19.52 0.89
C PHE A 18 15.42 -19.27 1.36
N THR A 19 15.13 -19.66 2.59
CA THR A 19 13.84 -19.34 3.21
C THR A 19 13.82 -17.87 3.62
N VAL A 20 12.87 -17.11 3.10
CA VAL A 20 12.76 -15.66 3.24
C VAL A 20 11.61 -15.26 4.16
N LEU A 21 10.60 -16.10 4.30
CA LEU A 21 9.54 -16.00 5.30
C LEU A 21 9.36 -17.39 5.93
N ASN A 22 9.21 -17.41 7.26
CA ASN A 22 9.12 -18.68 7.98
C ASN A 22 8.06 -18.60 9.07
N TRP A 23 6.88 -19.22 8.80
CA TRP A 23 5.74 -19.30 9.71
C TRP A 23 5.23 -17.92 10.16
N ILE A 24 4.98 -17.02 9.21
CA ILE A 24 4.42 -15.70 9.49
C ILE A 24 2.91 -15.82 9.68
N ASP A 25 2.46 -15.45 10.87
CA ASP A 25 1.05 -15.21 11.19
C ASP A 25 0.81 -13.72 11.32
N LEU A 26 -0.14 -13.20 10.57
CA LEU A 26 -0.49 -11.79 10.58
C LEU A 26 -2.00 -11.63 10.43
N GLU A 27 -2.61 -10.95 11.37
CA GLU A 27 -4.03 -10.62 11.31
C GLU A 27 -4.22 -9.12 11.44
N ILE A 28 -4.96 -8.54 10.48
CA ILE A 28 -5.31 -7.11 10.46
C ILE A 28 -6.82 -7.00 10.33
N GLN A 29 -7.41 -6.32 11.29
CA GLN A 29 -8.85 -6.13 11.37
C GLN A 29 -9.32 -5.01 10.43
N GLU A 30 -10.61 -4.97 10.18
CA GLU A 30 -11.23 -3.85 9.47
C GLU A 30 -11.11 -2.56 10.29
N TRP A 31 -10.81 -1.43 9.60
CA TRP A 31 -10.60 -0.10 10.21
C TRP A 31 -9.39 0.01 11.13
N GLU A 32 -8.48 -0.95 11.04
CA GLU A 32 -7.24 -0.92 11.80
C GLU A 32 -6.21 -0.02 11.11
N TYR A 33 -5.53 0.79 11.90
CA TYR A 33 -4.37 1.57 11.48
C TYR A 33 -3.13 0.97 12.13
N VAL A 34 -2.34 0.25 11.36
CA VAL A 34 -1.23 -0.57 11.86
C VAL A 34 0.08 -0.22 11.17
N ALA A 35 1.16 -0.17 11.94
CA ALA A 35 2.51 -0.16 11.41
C ALA A 35 3.12 -1.56 11.44
N ILE A 36 3.74 -1.96 10.34
CA ILE A 36 4.63 -3.12 10.31
C ILE A 36 6.05 -2.59 10.33
N MET A 37 6.72 -2.77 11.45
CA MET A 37 8.10 -2.35 11.62
C MET A 37 9.09 -3.48 11.35
N TRP A 38 10.29 -3.04 10.95
CA TRP A 38 11.24 -3.93 10.36
C TRP A 38 12.69 -3.47 10.48
N PRO A 39 13.59 -4.20 11.06
CA PRO A 39 15.01 -3.96 10.93
C PRO A 39 15.43 -4.28 9.49
N SER A 40 16.29 -3.49 8.88
CA SER A 40 16.71 -3.58 7.48
C SER A 40 16.96 -5.01 6.99
N GLY A 41 16.41 -5.36 5.81
CA GLY A 41 16.58 -6.68 5.21
C GLY A 41 15.67 -6.95 4.03
N SER A 42 16.00 -7.97 3.24
CA SER A 42 15.43 -8.24 1.91
C SER A 42 13.99 -8.77 1.87
N TRP A 43 13.43 -9.22 2.96
CA TRP A 43 12.14 -9.93 3.02
C TRP A 43 10.90 -9.01 3.14
N LYS A 44 11.07 -7.71 3.46
CA LYS A 44 10.00 -6.71 3.44
C LYS A 44 9.23 -6.75 2.12
N SER A 45 9.96 -6.66 1.02
CA SER A 45 9.36 -6.71 -0.31
C SER A 45 8.63 -8.02 -0.58
N THR A 46 9.12 -9.15 -0.04
CA THR A 46 8.46 -10.45 -0.19
C THR A 46 7.11 -10.49 0.54
N LEU A 47 7.05 -10.08 1.81
CA LEU A 47 5.78 -10.03 2.55
C LEU A 47 4.80 -9.04 1.90
N MET A 48 5.29 -7.87 1.49
CA MET A 48 4.48 -6.89 0.77
C MET A 48 3.90 -7.46 -0.52
N ASN A 49 4.71 -8.16 -1.31
CA ASN A 49 4.25 -8.79 -2.56
C ASN A 49 3.21 -9.88 -2.30
N ILE A 50 3.32 -10.61 -1.19
CA ILE A 50 2.31 -11.60 -0.77
C ILE A 50 1.03 -10.88 -0.31
N ILE A 51 1.12 -9.87 0.56
CA ILE A 51 -0.04 -9.09 1.02
C ILE A 51 -0.76 -8.47 -0.19
N TRP A 52 0.00 -7.94 -1.15
CA TRP A 52 -0.56 -7.36 -2.37
C TRP A 52 -0.90 -8.40 -3.45
N MET A 53 -0.77 -9.69 -3.14
CA MET A 53 -1.07 -10.79 -4.07
C MET A 53 -0.30 -10.73 -5.40
N LEU A 54 0.91 -10.17 -5.41
CA LEU A 54 1.81 -10.19 -6.58
C LEU A 54 2.65 -11.47 -6.62
N ASP A 55 2.96 -12.05 -5.46
CA ASP A 55 3.68 -13.31 -5.35
C ASP A 55 2.85 -14.31 -4.55
N ASN A 56 3.18 -15.60 -4.72
CA ASN A 56 2.59 -16.68 -3.97
C ASN A 56 3.51 -17.06 -2.82
N SER A 57 2.93 -17.36 -1.67
CA SER A 57 3.62 -18.11 -0.62
C SER A 57 3.80 -19.58 -1.03
N ASP A 58 4.77 -20.28 -0.42
CA ASP A 58 5.01 -21.68 -0.69
C ASP A 58 4.04 -22.59 0.10
N SER A 59 3.61 -22.10 1.28
CA SER A 59 2.60 -22.77 2.11
C SER A 59 1.75 -21.75 2.84
N TRP A 60 0.42 -22.05 3.15
CA TRP A 60 -0.40 -21.42 3.98
C TRP A 60 -1.75 -21.05 3.64
N GLU A 61 -2.37 -20.16 4.41
CA GLU A 61 -3.69 -19.65 4.12
C GLU A 61 -3.65 -18.11 4.11
N TYR A 62 -4.17 -17.51 3.03
CA TYR A 62 -4.34 -16.07 2.92
C TYR A 62 -5.81 -15.73 2.69
N TYR A 63 -6.38 -14.94 3.57
CA TYR A 63 -7.77 -14.50 3.52
C TYR A 63 -7.87 -12.99 3.40
N ILE A 64 -8.76 -12.52 2.52
CA ILE A 64 -9.24 -11.14 2.45
C ILE A 64 -10.76 -11.19 2.57
N ASP A 65 -11.32 -10.46 3.55
CA ASP A 65 -12.75 -10.47 3.84
C ASP A 65 -13.34 -11.89 3.90
N TRP A 66 -12.68 -12.77 4.65
CA TRP A 66 -13.08 -14.17 4.82
C TRP A 66 -12.99 -15.04 3.55
N GLN A 67 -12.57 -14.45 2.43
CA GLN A 67 -12.35 -15.16 1.19
C GLN A 67 -10.90 -15.64 1.11
N ARG A 68 -10.70 -16.94 0.95
CA ARG A 68 -9.38 -17.54 0.74
C ARG A 68 -8.86 -17.20 -0.66
N VAL A 69 -7.66 -16.60 -0.75
CA VAL A 69 -7.12 -16.05 -2.00
C VAL A 69 -5.84 -16.72 -2.50
N ASP A 70 -5.16 -17.49 -1.67
CA ASP A 70 -3.87 -18.15 -1.99
C ASP A 70 -3.96 -19.14 -3.16
N ASN A 71 -5.06 -19.89 -3.26
CA ASN A 71 -5.27 -20.90 -4.31
C ASN A 71 -5.94 -20.35 -5.58
N MET A 72 -6.08 -19.04 -5.71
CA MET A 72 -6.77 -18.45 -6.85
C MET A 72 -5.84 -18.28 -8.05
N ARG A 73 -6.42 -18.42 -9.25
CA ARG A 73 -5.73 -18.06 -10.50
C ARG A 73 -5.45 -16.56 -10.53
N GLU A 74 -4.35 -16.15 -11.20
CA GLU A 74 -3.92 -14.76 -11.27
C GLU A 74 -5.02 -13.79 -11.75
N THR A 75 -5.83 -14.19 -12.71
CA THR A 75 -6.97 -13.38 -13.18
C THR A 75 -7.97 -13.03 -12.08
N LYS A 76 -8.24 -13.97 -11.16
CA LYS A 76 -9.15 -13.73 -10.04
C LYS A 76 -8.47 -12.93 -8.93
N ARG A 77 -7.19 -13.21 -8.65
CA ARG A 77 -6.38 -12.44 -7.69
C ARG A 77 -6.26 -10.98 -8.11
N SER A 78 -6.00 -10.71 -9.40
CA SER A 78 -5.90 -9.33 -9.91
C SER A 78 -7.21 -8.55 -9.76
N LEU A 79 -8.36 -9.20 -9.88
CA LEU A 79 -9.66 -8.58 -9.60
C LEU A 79 -9.81 -8.22 -8.12
N ILE A 80 -9.53 -9.18 -7.21
CA ILE A 80 -9.61 -8.95 -5.77
C ILE A 80 -8.65 -7.85 -5.34
N ARG A 81 -7.40 -7.88 -5.83
CA ARG A 81 -6.40 -6.84 -5.59
C ARG A 81 -6.92 -5.48 -6.01
N ARG A 82 -7.42 -5.35 -7.24
CA ARG A 82 -7.95 -4.10 -7.79
C ARG A 82 -9.09 -3.51 -6.96
N GLU A 83 -9.93 -4.35 -6.36
CA GLU A 83 -11.12 -3.92 -5.63
C GLU A 83 -10.85 -3.64 -4.14
N ASN A 84 -9.88 -4.33 -3.55
CA ASN A 84 -9.71 -4.31 -2.11
C ASN A 84 -8.45 -3.61 -1.63
N ILE A 85 -7.34 -3.71 -2.35
CA ILE A 85 -6.04 -3.23 -1.89
C ILE A 85 -5.47 -2.20 -2.84
N TRP A 86 -5.00 -1.09 -2.32
CA TRP A 86 -4.17 -0.16 -3.07
C TRP A 86 -2.84 0.08 -2.38
N PHE A 87 -1.83 0.27 -3.21
CA PHE A 87 -0.45 0.41 -2.78
C PHE A 87 0.06 1.84 -2.99
N VAL A 88 0.64 2.42 -1.93
CA VAL A 88 1.36 3.69 -1.96
C VAL A 88 2.85 3.38 -1.89
N PHE A 89 3.57 3.58 -2.98
CA PHE A 89 4.98 3.22 -3.13
C PHE A 89 5.91 4.25 -2.51
N GLN A 90 7.04 3.79 -2.00
CA GLN A 90 8.15 4.60 -1.50
C GLN A 90 8.63 5.64 -2.53
N ASN A 91 8.77 5.25 -3.81
CA ASN A 91 9.24 6.10 -4.90
C ASN A 91 8.09 6.73 -5.70
N TYR A 92 6.92 6.95 -5.09
CA TYR A 92 5.72 7.53 -5.71
C TYR A 92 5.17 6.74 -6.91
N SER A 93 6.02 6.09 -7.69
CA SER A 93 5.70 5.34 -8.92
C SER A 93 4.78 6.13 -9.87
N LEU A 94 5.13 7.40 -10.13
CA LEU A 94 4.43 8.25 -11.08
C LEU A 94 4.99 8.03 -12.49
N ILE A 95 4.09 8.01 -13.48
CA ILE A 95 4.45 7.89 -14.88
C ILE A 95 4.89 9.27 -15.40
N PRO A 96 6.13 9.47 -15.87
CA PRO A 96 6.66 10.79 -16.20
C PRO A 96 5.89 11.57 -17.28
N ARG A 97 5.15 10.88 -18.13
CA ARG A 97 4.40 11.45 -19.27
C ARG A 97 2.94 11.76 -18.96
N LEU A 98 2.48 11.53 -17.74
CA LEU A 98 1.12 11.79 -17.31
C LEU A 98 1.10 12.93 -16.30
N ASN A 99 0.18 13.89 -16.48
CA ASN A 99 -0.06 14.93 -15.49
C ASN A 99 -0.78 14.38 -14.24
N VAL A 100 -0.94 15.20 -13.21
CA VAL A 100 -1.55 14.79 -11.94
C VAL A 100 -2.95 14.19 -12.13
N LEU A 101 -3.80 14.83 -12.95
CA LEU A 101 -5.15 14.33 -13.20
C LEU A 101 -5.13 12.95 -13.88
N GLU A 102 -4.28 12.79 -14.87
CA GLU A 102 -4.12 11.53 -15.60
C GLU A 102 -3.56 10.42 -14.69
N GLN A 103 -2.58 10.75 -13.82
CA GLN A 103 -2.05 9.81 -12.82
C GLN A 103 -3.16 9.27 -11.91
N VAL A 104 -3.99 10.16 -11.40
CA VAL A 104 -5.05 9.80 -10.45
C VAL A 104 -6.19 9.07 -11.15
N LYS A 105 -6.46 9.36 -12.42
CA LYS A 105 -7.45 8.64 -13.24
C LYS A 105 -7.03 7.22 -13.61
N LEU A 106 -5.75 6.94 -13.65
CA LEU A 106 -5.22 5.67 -14.18
C LEU A 106 -5.90 4.41 -13.61
N PRO A 107 -6.12 4.28 -12.29
CA PRO A 107 -6.81 3.13 -11.72
C PRO A 107 -8.25 2.95 -12.21
N LEU A 108 -8.94 4.06 -12.48
CA LEU A 108 -10.32 4.05 -12.94
C LEU A 108 -10.47 3.51 -14.36
N LEU A 109 -9.44 3.67 -15.21
CA LEU A 109 -9.41 3.08 -16.55
C LEU A 109 -9.47 1.55 -16.49
N TYR A 110 -8.80 0.94 -15.53
CA TYR A 110 -8.85 -0.51 -15.31
C TYR A 110 -10.19 -0.99 -14.73
N GLN A 111 -11.01 -0.05 -14.19
CA GLN A 111 -12.37 -0.32 -13.72
C GLN A 111 -13.44 -0.01 -14.77
N TRP A 112 -13.05 0.37 -16.00
CA TRP A 112 -13.95 0.74 -17.10
C TRP A 112 -14.87 1.91 -16.75
N VAL A 113 -14.41 2.83 -15.89
CA VAL A 113 -15.17 4.04 -15.53
C VAL A 113 -15.12 5.04 -16.69
N TRP A 114 -16.27 5.57 -17.09
CA TRP A 114 -16.39 6.55 -18.17
C TRP A 114 -15.56 7.82 -17.90
N ASN A 115 -15.00 8.40 -18.96
CA ASN A 115 -14.03 9.49 -18.85
C ASN A 115 -14.57 10.70 -18.04
N HIS A 116 -15.84 11.06 -18.20
CA HIS A 116 -16.45 12.16 -17.44
C HIS A 116 -16.50 11.83 -15.93
N GLU A 117 -16.99 10.68 -15.57
CA GLU A 117 -17.02 10.22 -14.17
C GLU A 117 -15.62 10.04 -13.60
N ALA A 118 -14.68 9.49 -14.38
CA ALA A 118 -13.29 9.34 -13.98
C ALA A 118 -12.64 10.69 -13.67
N ASN A 119 -12.92 11.74 -14.47
CA ASN A 119 -12.46 13.10 -14.21
C ASN A 119 -13.03 13.65 -12.89
N GLN A 120 -14.33 13.51 -12.64
CA GLN A 120 -14.97 13.99 -11.41
C GLN A 120 -14.39 13.29 -10.16
N ARG A 121 -14.27 11.96 -10.20
CA ARG A 121 -13.70 11.17 -9.10
C ARG A 121 -12.24 11.55 -8.85
N ALA A 122 -11.45 11.70 -9.91
CA ALA A 122 -10.04 12.09 -9.80
C ALA A 122 -9.88 13.49 -9.21
N MET A 123 -10.66 14.47 -9.68
CA MET A 123 -10.64 15.83 -9.11
C MET A 123 -11.03 15.84 -7.64
N THR A 124 -12.02 15.02 -7.24
CA THR A 124 -12.39 14.87 -5.82
C THR A 124 -11.22 14.31 -5.01
N ALA A 125 -10.53 13.28 -5.51
CA ALA A 125 -9.36 12.70 -4.85
C ALA A 125 -8.18 13.68 -4.78
N ILE A 126 -7.92 14.45 -5.84
CA ILE A 126 -6.89 15.49 -5.90
C ILE A 126 -7.17 16.60 -4.87
N LYS A 127 -8.42 17.04 -4.78
CA LYS A 127 -8.86 18.03 -3.77
C LYS A 127 -8.66 17.48 -2.35
N ARG A 128 -8.96 16.21 -2.12
CA ARG A 128 -8.80 15.56 -0.81
C ARG A 128 -7.35 15.58 -0.29
N VAL A 129 -6.38 15.64 -1.19
CA VAL A 129 -4.95 15.74 -0.87
C VAL A 129 -4.40 17.16 -1.04
N TRP A 130 -5.26 18.16 -1.14
CA TRP A 130 -4.92 19.59 -1.31
C TRP A 130 -3.99 19.88 -2.49
N LEU A 131 -4.31 19.36 -3.67
CA LEU A 131 -3.56 19.57 -4.92
C LEU A 131 -4.46 20.05 -6.08
N GLU A 132 -5.61 20.67 -5.80
CA GLU A 132 -6.59 21.07 -6.81
C GLU A 132 -6.07 22.08 -7.85
N TRP A 133 -4.98 22.79 -7.53
CA TRP A 133 -4.33 23.73 -8.45
C TRP A 133 -3.15 23.12 -9.22
N LYS A 134 -2.91 21.83 -9.04
CA LYS A 134 -1.78 21.11 -9.65
C LYS A 134 -2.23 20.03 -10.62
N GLU A 135 -3.52 19.95 -10.96
CA GLU A 135 -4.11 18.88 -11.76
C GLU A 135 -3.47 18.72 -13.15
N LYS A 136 -2.90 19.82 -13.70
CA LYS A 136 -2.24 19.83 -15.01
C LYS A 136 -0.72 19.69 -14.95
N ASN A 137 -0.13 19.78 -13.76
CA ASN A 137 1.31 19.70 -13.60
C ASN A 137 1.83 18.28 -13.91
N MET A 138 3.03 18.24 -14.48
CA MET A 138 3.77 17.00 -14.73
C MET A 138 4.58 16.61 -13.48
N PRO A 139 4.95 15.32 -13.33
CA PRO A 139 5.71 14.87 -12.15
C PRO A 139 7.02 15.62 -11.88
N ASN A 140 7.72 16.09 -12.92
CA ASN A 140 8.95 16.85 -12.78
C ASN A 140 8.73 18.30 -12.26
N GLU A 141 7.49 18.79 -12.28
CA GLU A 141 7.09 20.10 -11.77
C GLU A 141 6.60 20.04 -10.32
N LEU A 142 6.65 18.86 -9.70
CA LEU A 142 6.16 18.61 -8.35
C LEU A 142 7.33 18.38 -7.38
N SER A 143 7.20 18.91 -6.18
CA SER A 143 8.08 18.55 -5.06
C SER A 143 7.85 17.11 -4.61
N GLY A 144 8.75 16.54 -3.79
CA GLY A 144 8.63 15.17 -3.27
C GLY A 144 7.31 14.93 -2.55
N TRP A 145 6.94 15.84 -1.62
CA TRP A 145 5.69 15.73 -0.88
C TRP A 145 4.44 15.85 -1.78
N GLN A 146 4.49 16.67 -2.84
CA GLN A 146 3.39 16.74 -3.81
C GLN A 146 3.24 15.44 -4.60
N LYS A 147 4.36 14.84 -5.01
CA LYS A 147 4.37 13.51 -5.66
C LYS A 147 3.76 12.43 -4.76
N GLN A 148 4.08 12.47 -3.46
CA GLN A 148 3.51 11.53 -2.50
C GLN A 148 1.99 11.73 -2.36
N ARG A 149 1.52 12.95 -2.28
CA ARG A 149 0.09 13.25 -2.25
C ARG A 149 -0.62 12.79 -3.54
N VAL A 150 0.00 12.92 -4.71
CA VAL A 150 -0.53 12.35 -5.96
C VAL A 150 -0.64 10.82 -5.88
N ALA A 151 0.37 10.14 -5.34
CA ALA A 151 0.34 8.69 -5.14
C ALA A 151 -0.79 8.27 -4.18
N ILE A 152 -1.03 9.04 -3.12
CA ILE A 152 -2.14 8.83 -2.18
C ILE A 152 -3.49 9.11 -2.86
N ALA A 153 -3.63 10.21 -3.61
CA ALA A 153 -4.86 10.50 -4.36
C ALA A 153 -5.20 9.39 -5.35
N ARG A 154 -4.18 8.84 -6.02
CA ARG A 154 -4.31 7.68 -6.91
C ARG A 154 -4.78 6.42 -6.16
N ALA A 155 -4.41 6.27 -4.89
CA ALA A 155 -4.93 5.22 -4.02
C ALA A 155 -6.41 5.45 -3.68
N LEU A 156 -6.77 6.66 -3.32
CA LEU A 156 -8.10 7.00 -2.81
C LEU A 156 -9.21 6.96 -3.87
N VAL A 157 -8.87 7.21 -5.14
CA VAL A 157 -9.84 7.39 -6.23
C VAL A 157 -10.72 6.16 -6.47
N ILE A 158 -10.21 4.96 -6.18
CA ILE A 158 -10.94 3.69 -6.30
C ILE A 158 -11.65 3.27 -5.02
N LYS A 159 -11.49 4.04 -3.92
CA LYS A 159 -12.07 3.75 -2.60
C LYS A 159 -11.71 2.35 -2.08
N PRO A 160 -10.42 1.98 -2.00
CA PRO A 160 -10.01 0.64 -1.57
C PRO A 160 -10.43 0.39 -0.12
N LYS A 161 -10.53 -0.89 0.26
CA LYS A 161 -10.74 -1.29 1.66
C LYS A 161 -9.47 -1.19 2.48
N ILE A 162 -8.32 -1.52 1.86
CA ILE A 162 -7.00 -1.53 2.48
C ILE A 162 -6.05 -0.63 1.71
N ILE A 163 -5.38 0.27 2.40
CA ILE A 163 -4.27 1.07 1.88
C ILE A 163 -2.97 0.50 2.48
N LEU A 164 -2.10 0.01 1.62
CA LEU A 164 -0.77 -0.47 1.98
C LEU A 164 0.26 0.58 1.57
N ALA A 165 0.92 1.22 2.54
CA ALA A 165 1.90 2.28 2.31
C ALA A 165 3.31 1.81 2.68
N ASP A 166 4.20 1.78 1.71
CA ASP A 166 5.61 1.43 1.90
C ASP A 166 6.45 2.67 2.07
N GLU A 167 7.01 2.86 3.27
CA GLU A 167 7.88 3.98 3.63
C GLU A 167 7.33 5.32 3.08
N PRO A 168 6.09 5.71 3.43
CA PRO A 168 5.42 6.83 2.76
C PRO A 168 6.07 8.19 2.99
N THR A 169 7.05 8.28 3.89
CA THR A 169 7.77 9.49 4.28
C THR A 169 9.25 9.49 3.91
N TRP A 170 9.77 8.40 3.35
CA TRP A 170 11.19 8.13 3.11
C TRP A 170 11.99 9.30 2.49
N ALA A 171 11.44 10.00 1.53
CA ALA A 171 12.13 11.07 0.78
C ALA A 171 11.67 12.47 1.19
N LEU A 172 11.08 12.62 2.39
CA LEU A 172 10.49 13.87 2.86
C LEU A 172 11.25 14.41 4.08
N ASP A 173 11.26 15.73 4.21
CA ASP A 173 11.69 16.38 5.44
C ASP A 173 10.67 16.17 6.56
N SER A 174 11.07 16.43 7.81
CA SER A 174 10.23 16.18 9.00
C SER A 174 8.87 16.88 8.94
N LYS A 175 8.80 18.12 8.43
CA LYS A 175 7.55 18.87 8.32
C LYS A 175 6.60 18.24 7.31
N THR A 176 7.11 17.96 6.11
CA THR A 176 6.29 17.36 5.05
C THR A 176 5.92 15.91 5.34
N SER A 177 6.78 15.18 6.08
CA SER A 177 6.46 13.84 6.63
C SER A 177 5.24 13.91 7.55
N GLN A 178 5.21 14.86 8.48
CA GLN A 178 4.06 15.06 9.37
C GLN A 178 2.77 15.37 8.59
N GLU A 179 2.85 16.21 7.56
CA GLU A 179 1.67 16.53 6.73
C GLU A 179 1.12 15.31 5.98
N VAL A 180 2.00 14.43 5.48
CA VAL A 180 1.59 13.17 4.84
C VAL A 180 0.96 12.23 5.87
N MET A 181 1.56 12.11 7.06
CA MET A 181 1.01 11.25 8.11
C MET A 181 -0.30 11.78 8.66
N ASN A 182 -0.51 13.10 8.76
CA ASN A 182 -1.81 13.68 9.13
C ASN A 182 -2.92 13.24 8.17
N LEU A 183 -2.62 13.16 6.87
CA LEU A 183 -3.57 12.64 5.89
C LEU A 183 -3.91 11.16 6.15
N PHE A 184 -2.95 10.32 6.53
CA PHE A 184 -3.22 8.93 6.91
C PHE A 184 -4.05 8.85 8.20
N ASP A 185 -3.78 9.71 9.19
CA ASP A 185 -4.58 9.78 10.44
C ASP A 185 -6.04 10.14 10.14
N GLU A 186 -6.28 11.12 9.27
CA GLU A 186 -7.63 11.49 8.82
C GLU A 186 -8.34 10.33 8.11
N LEU A 187 -7.63 9.63 7.22
CA LEU A 187 -8.18 8.47 6.52
C LEU A 187 -8.51 7.32 7.48
N SER A 188 -7.67 7.11 8.51
CA SER A 188 -7.96 6.15 9.58
C SER A 188 -9.19 6.53 10.39
N ALA A 189 -9.34 7.82 10.72
CA ALA A 189 -10.52 8.34 11.42
C ALA A 189 -11.82 8.18 10.59
N GLU A 190 -11.71 8.20 9.25
CA GLU A 190 -12.82 7.92 8.33
C GLU A 190 -13.13 6.40 8.18
N GLY A 191 -12.46 5.54 8.95
CA GLY A 191 -12.70 4.09 8.92
C GLY A 191 -11.99 3.37 7.77
N LYS A 192 -10.82 3.86 7.33
CA LYS A 192 -9.98 3.11 6.38
C LYS A 192 -9.06 2.16 7.12
N THR A 193 -8.89 0.96 6.58
CA THR A 193 -7.83 0.05 7.02
C THR A 193 -6.52 0.47 6.37
N ILE A 194 -5.53 0.79 7.20
CA ILE A 194 -4.24 1.33 6.73
C ILE A 194 -3.11 0.50 7.32
N ILE A 195 -2.22 0.05 6.44
CA ILE A 195 -1.01 -0.69 6.79
C ILE A 195 0.17 0.17 6.35
N VAL A 196 0.90 0.72 7.30
CA VAL A 196 2.13 1.45 7.04
C VAL A 196 3.31 0.53 7.30
N ILE A 197 4.18 0.41 6.33
CA ILE A 197 5.43 -0.33 6.48
C ILE A 197 6.54 0.70 6.62
N THR A 198 7.24 0.66 7.74
CA THR A 198 8.30 1.63 8.02
C THR A 198 9.36 1.07 8.97
N HIS A 199 10.57 1.62 8.89
CA HIS A 199 11.62 1.39 9.88
C HIS A 199 11.74 2.57 10.85
N GLU A 200 11.00 3.66 10.62
CA GLU A 200 10.99 4.85 11.45
C GLU A 200 10.01 4.69 12.61
N LYS A 201 10.55 4.69 13.83
CA LYS A 201 9.73 4.54 15.04
C LYS A 201 8.70 5.67 15.20
N GLU A 202 9.08 6.91 14.88
CA GLU A 202 8.19 8.08 14.97
C GLU A 202 6.93 7.91 14.10
N ILE A 203 7.08 7.31 12.93
CA ILE A 203 5.97 7.02 12.02
C ILE A 203 5.12 5.88 12.58
N ALA A 204 5.76 4.83 13.11
CA ALA A 204 5.05 3.70 13.69
C ALA A 204 4.27 4.08 14.95
N ASP A 205 4.81 4.94 15.81
CA ASP A 205 4.17 5.42 17.03
C ASP A 205 2.87 6.21 16.77
N ARG A 206 2.62 6.67 15.55
CA ARG A 206 1.35 7.32 15.14
C ARG A 206 0.22 6.33 14.89
N THR A 207 0.55 5.08 14.66
CA THR A 207 -0.47 4.06 14.38
C THR A 207 -1.07 3.49 15.67
N LYS A 208 -2.25 2.87 15.54
CA LYS A 208 -2.95 2.30 16.71
C LYS A 208 -2.31 1.00 17.23
N ARG A 209 -1.56 0.32 16.35
CA ARG A 209 -0.88 -0.94 16.68
C ARG A 209 0.42 -1.05 15.88
N MET A 210 1.46 -1.50 16.56
CA MET A 210 2.75 -1.78 15.93
C MET A 210 2.98 -3.29 15.92
N ILE A 211 3.36 -3.79 14.76
CA ILE A 211 3.77 -5.17 14.54
C ILE A 211 5.25 -5.15 14.21
N LEU A 212 6.06 -5.72 15.08
CA LEU A 212 7.48 -5.88 14.84
C LEU A 212 7.72 -7.24 14.20
N VAL A 213 8.42 -7.23 13.09
CA VAL A 213 8.86 -8.48 12.48
C VAL A 213 10.38 -8.56 12.57
N ARG A 214 10.89 -9.58 13.25
CA ARG A 214 12.30 -9.81 13.48
C ARG A 214 12.61 -11.29 13.34
N ASP A 215 13.77 -11.61 12.76
CA ASP A 215 14.26 -12.98 12.61
C ASP A 215 13.22 -13.96 12.06
N TRP A 216 12.53 -13.52 10.98
CA TRP A 216 11.50 -14.30 10.27
C TRP A 216 10.20 -14.56 11.06
N LYS A 217 9.97 -13.84 12.15
CA LYS A 217 8.78 -13.99 13.00
C LYS A 217 8.11 -12.65 13.26
N VAL A 218 6.80 -12.70 13.41
CA VAL A 218 6.02 -11.58 13.94
C VAL A 218 6.20 -11.59 15.46
N ILE A 219 6.64 -10.46 15.99
CA ILE A 219 6.73 -10.21 17.44
C ILE A 219 5.70 -9.13 17.74
N CYS A 220 4.65 -9.45 18.42
CA CYS A 220 3.63 -8.49 18.87
C CYS A 220 4.12 -7.66 20.02
#